data_cbbc984cb9d2841290f099174eb176a8
#
_entry.id   cbbc984cb9d2841290f099174eb176a8
#
_cell.length_a   1.000
_cell.length_b   1.000
_cell.length_c   1.000
_cell.angle_alpha   90.00
_cell.angle_beta   90.00
_cell.angle_gamma   90.00
#
_symmetry.space_group_name_H-M   'P 1'
#
loop_
_entity.id
_entity.type
_entity.pdbx_description
1 polymer ?
#
loop_
_entity_poly.entity_id
_entity_poly.type
_entity_poly.pdbx_seq_one_letter_code
_entity_poly.pdbx_strand_id
1 'polypeptide(L)'
;MQLKAAVNDILLGGESVHITCPLGTDISGNISKTERESPRDVSVRRFPMGVPQPLDASELSGHVALARYLTPTGSNTYDPASLAIDNTVIAEVSMGRVKNLKGKPKDVERIRRHYQMVANLFAIDGDVVHSFHAGIHPGSAYTKDVADDPDRWSNSAFTNPRVLHFHTCGDYPPGEICWMVIDHTLTIDGKALWEHGRLCVDAFDETARCLDDWPELRPLFASPSGAIGIFN
;
A
#
# COMPACT_ATOMS: atom_id res chain seq x y z
N MET A 1 -3.72 -9.61 16.64
CA MET A 1 -2.78 -8.66 17.30
C MET A 1 -1.33 -9.15 17.20
N GLN A 2 -1.01 -10.38 17.63
CA GLN A 2 0.38 -10.90 17.61
C GLN A 2 1.01 -10.93 16.22
N LEU A 3 0.31 -11.42 15.18
CA LEU A 3 0.84 -11.43 13.82
C LEU A 3 1.16 -10.00 13.31
N LYS A 4 0.32 -9.01 13.60
CA LYS A 4 0.62 -7.61 13.23
C LYS A 4 1.89 -7.13 13.92
N ALA A 5 2.10 -7.46 15.19
CA ALA A 5 3.33 -7.10 15.92
C ALA A 5 4.54 -7.77 15.28
N ALA A 6 4.47 -9.09 15.00
CA ALA A 6 5.56 -9.82 14.33
C ALA A 6 5.90 -9.23 12.95
N VAL A 7 4.90 -8.89 12.15
CA VAL A 7 5.13 -8.22 10.86
C VAL A 7 5.77 -6.84 11.04
N ASN A 8 5.31 -6.05 12.03
CA ASN A 8 5.94 -4.76 12.35
C ASN A 8 7.41 -4.93 12.77
N ASP A 9 7.71 -5.92 13.61
CA ASP A 9 9.08 -6.19 14.07
C ASP A 9 10.01 -6.55 12.89
N ILE A 10 9.53 -7.35 11.93
CA ILE A 10 10.27 -7.67 10.71
C ILE A 10 10.50 -6.41 9.87
N LEU A 11 9.44 -5.64 9.62
CA LEU A 11 9.51 -4.43 8.80
C LEU A 11 10.46 -3.38 9.39
N LEU A 12 10.37 -3.16 10.70
CA LEU A 12 11.22 -2.18 11.40
C LEU A 12 12.63 -2.71 11.67
N GLY A 13 12.81 -4.03 11.75
CA GLY A 13 14.10 -4.68 11.95
C GLY A 13 14.99 -4.69 10.71
N GLY A 14 14.40 -4.61 9.51
CA GLY A 14 15.10 -4.66 8.24
C GLY A 14 15.88 -3.38 7.91
N GLU A 15 16.88 -3.48 7.03
CA GLU A 15 17.66 -2.32 6.56
C GLU A 15 17.18 -1.83 5.20
N SER A 16 16.73 -2.73 4.34
CA SER A 16 16.31 -2.43 2.97
C SER A 16 14.96 -3.05 2.63
N VAL A 17 14.24 -2.37 1.75
CA VAL A 17 12.98 -2.85 1.19
C VAL A 17 13.01 -2.78 -0.33
N HIS A 18 12.42 -3.77 -0.98
CA HIS A 18 12.19 -3.77 -2.42
C HIS A 18 10.77 -4.26 -2.71
N ILE A 19 10.06 -3.51 -3.54
CA ILE A 19 8.66 -3.75 -3.90
C ILE A 19 8.55 -3.87 -5.41
N THR A 20 7.96 -4.98 -5.86
CA THR A 20 7.65 -5.21 -7.29
C THR A 20 6.19 -5.61 -7.46
N CYS A 21 5.64 -5.46 -8.67
CA CYS A 21 4.35 -6.04 -9.04
C CYS A 21 4.27 -6.36 -10.54
N PRO A 22 3.31 -7.19 -10.98
CA PRO A 22 3.16 -7.57 -12.38
C PRO A 22 2.90 -6.41 -13.35
N LEU A 23 2.39 -5.27 -12.86
CA LEU A 23 2.08 -4.10 -13.68
C LEU A 23 3.26 -3.15 -13.90
N GLY A 24 4.44 -3.45 -13.34
CA GLY A 24 5.66 -2.68 -13.57
C GLY A 24 6.10 -1.80 -12.39
N THR A 25 5.56 -2.00 -11.20
CA THR A 25 6.18 -1.45 -9.98
C THR A 25 7.52 -2.14 -9.77
N ASP A 26 8.54 -1.33 -9.54
CA ASP A 26 9.90 -1.72 -9.17
C ASP A 26 10.54 -0.55 -8.44
N ILE A 27 10.46 -0.57 -7.10
CA ILE A 27 10.91 0.52 -6.23
C ILE A 27 11.60 -0.07 -5.00
N SER A 28 12.70 0.56 -4.59
CA SER A 28 13.50 0.09 -3.45
C SER A 28 14.14 1.26 -2.71
N GLY A 29 14.60 0.99 -1.50
CA GLY A 29 15.33 1.94 -0.68
C GLY A 29 15.62 1.39 0.71
N ASN A 30 16.17 2.25 1.57
CA ASN A 30 16.45 1.90 2.95
C ASN A 30 15.21 2.17 3.82
N ILE A 31 15.10 1.40 4.91
CA ILE A 31 14.09 1.63 5.94
C ILE A 31 14.65 2.65 6.93
N SER A 32 13.92 3.76 7.11
CA SER A 32 14.35 4.87 7.95
C SER A 32 14.58 4.41 9.40
N LYS A 33 15.76 4.77 9.95
CA LYS A 33 16.09 4.48 11.36
C LYS A 33 15.21 5.23 12.35
N THR A 34 14.70 6.39 11.97
CA THR A 34 13.83 7.22 12.80
C THR A 34 12.50 6.52 13.13
N GLU A 35 11.99 5.69 12.21
CA GLU A 35 10.77 4.92 12.45
C GLU A 35 10.97 3.80 13.47
N ARG A 36 12.18 3.25 13.57
CA ARG A 36 12.54 2.23 14.58
C ARG A 36 12.48 2.81 16.00
N GLU A 37 12.80 4.08 16.15
CA GLU A 37 12.85 4.76 17.47
C GLU A 37 11.48 5.29 17.91
N SER A 38 10.57 5.57 16.98
CA SER A 38 9.23 6.10 17.26
C SER A 38 8.17 5.52 16.31
N PRO A 39 7.78 4.25 16.49
CA PRO A 39 6.80 3.61 15.63
C PRO A 39 5.43 4.29 15.73
N ARG A 40 4.84 4.59 14.56
CA ARG A 40 3.50 5.18 14.48
C ARG A 40 2.45 4.07 14.53
N ASP A 41 1.69 3.97 15.61
CA ASP A 41 0.57 3.03 15.66
C ASP A 41 -0.68 3.64 15.03
N VAL A 42 -1.05 3.12 13.85
CA VAL A 42 -2.28 3.48 13.13
C VAL A 42 -3.46 2.58 13.51
N SER A 43 -3.36 1.83 14.60
CA SER A 43 -4.43 0.93 15.06
C SER A 43 -5.67 1.70 15.48
N VAL A 44 -6.81 1.39 14.87
CA VAL A 44 -8.11 1.80 15.37
C VAL A 44 -8.50 0.87 16.53
N ARG A 45 -8.69 1.40 17.73
CA ARG A 45 -8.91 0.62 18.95
C ARG A 45 -10.08 -0.39 18.89
N ARG A 46 -11.08 -0.17 18.04
CA ARG A 46 -12.28 -1.02 17.95
C ARG A 46 -12.15 -2.16 16.95
N PHE A 47 -11.27 -2.04 15.95
CA PHE A 47 -11.02 -3.08 14.96
C PHE A 47 -9.52 -3.16 14.73
N PRO A 48 -8.89 -4.32 14.93
CA PRO A 48 -7.50 -4.49 14.55
C PRO A 48 -7.40 -4.23 13.05
N MET A 49 -6.68 -3.18 12.67
CA MET A 49 -6.43 -2.92 11.26
C MET A 49 -5.67 -4.11 10.67
N GLY A 50 -6.15 -4.61 9.56
CA GLY A 50 -5.52 -5.70 8.81
C GLY A 50 -4.29 -5.24 8.02
N VAL A 51 -3.56 -4.24 8.54
CA VAL A 51 -2.31 -3.71 7.99
C VAL A 51 -1.30 -3.48 9.11
N PRO A 52 0.00 -3.64 8.84
CA PRO A 52 1.06 -3.19 9.73
C PRO A 52 1.11 -1.66 9.80
N GLN A 53 1.99 -1.11 10.61
CA GLN A 53 2.25 0.33 10.56
C GLN A 53 2.81 0.73 9.19
N PRO A 54 2.52 1.95 8.70
CA PRO A 54 3.12 2.43 7.48
C PRO A 54 4.63 2.64 7.65
N LEU A 55 5.40 2.25 6.64
CA LEU A 55 6.83 2.55 6.54
C LEU A 55 7.02 3.86 5.76
N ASP A 56 7.97 4.66 6.20
CA ASP A 56 8.40 5.87 5.50
C ASP A 56 8.92 5.55 4.10
N ALA A 57 8.50 6.33 3.10
CA ALA A 57 8.92 6.18 1.72
C ALA A 57 9.96 7.21 1.28
N SER A 58 10.46 8.07 2.18
CA SER A 58 11.36 9.18 1.84
C SER A 58 12.69 8.74 1.22
N GLU A 59 13.15 7.53 1.50
CA GLU A 59 14.39 6.96 0.92
C GLU A 59 14.13 6.04 -0.27
N LEU A 60 12.86 5.89 -0.72
CA LEU A 60 12.54 5.03 -1.85
C LEU A 60 12.81 5.71 -3.19
N SER A 61 13.37 4.94 -4.12
CA SER A 61 13.59 5.34 -5.50
C SER A 61 13.27 4.20 -6.47
N GLY A 62 12.69 4.52 -7.64
CA GLY A 62 12.30 3.54 -8.64
C GLY A 62 11.00 3.93 -9.35
N HIS A 63 10.16 2.95 -9.63
CA HIS A 63 8.94 3.09 -10.41
C HIS A 63 7.75 2.50 -9.69
N VAL A 64 6.60 3.18 -9.73
CA VAL A 64 5.32 2.64 -9.24
C VAL A 64 4.29 2.67 -10.36
N ALA A 65 3.68 1.52 -10.63
CA ALA A 65 2.61 1.39 -11.62
C ALA A 65 1.28 1.83 -11.02
N LEU A 66 0.76 2.95 -11.49
CA LEU A 66 -0.56 3.48 -11.14
C LEU A 66 -1.59 2.84 -12.05
N ALA A 67 -2.52 2.08 -11.48
CA ALA A 67 -3.53 1.37 -12.24
C ALA A 67 -4.87 1.35 -11.51
N ARG A 68 -5.96 1.20 -12.27
CA ARG A 68 -7.34 1.11 -11.80
C ARG A 68 -7.84 2.42 -11.20
N TYR A 69 -7.48 2.77 -9.97
CA TYR A 69 -7.96 3.97 -9.29
C TYR A 69 -6.86 4.61 -8.44
N LEU A 70 -6.86 5.93 -8.41
CA LEU A 70 -6.36 6.70 -7.28
C LEU A 70 -7.54 6.94 -6.32
N THR A 71 -7.31 6.80 -5.03
CA THR A 71 -8.37 6.91 -4.02
C THR A 71 -7.94 7.80 -2.87
N PRO A 72 -8.87 8.39 -2.12
CA PRO A 72 -8.51 9.14 -0.92
C PRO A 72 -8.14 8.19 0.22
N THR A 73 -7.44 8.70 1.22
CA THR A 73 -7.14 7.97 2.45
C THR A 73 -8.28 8.12 3.45
N GLY A 74 -9.30 7.27 3.35
CA GLY A 74 -10.34 7.13 4.37
C GLY A 74 -11.27 8.31 4.58
N SER A 75 -11.17 9.39 3.80
CA SER A 75 -12.03 10.56 3.94
C SER A 75 -12.38 11.17 2.58
N ASN A 76 -13.67 11.43 2.35
CA ASN A 76 -14.17 12.14 1.16
C ASN A 76 -14.16 13.65 1.41
N THR A 77 -12.98 14.24 1.58
CA THR A 77 -12.84 15.66 1.87
C THR A 77 -12.68 16.52 0.63
N TYR A 78 -12.57 15.91 -0.56
CA TYR A 78 -12.48 16.57 -1.85
C TYR A 78 -13.28 15.82 -2.92
N ASP A 79 -13.68 16.52 -3.99
CA ASP A 79 -14.47 15.98 -5.09
C ASP A 79 -13.84 16.35 -6.45
N PRO A 80 -13.60 15.37 -7.33
CA PRO A 80 -13.79 13.93 -7.16
C PRO A 80 -12.78 13.33 -6.17
N ALA A 81 -13.26 12.49 -5.24
CA ALA A 81 -12.40 11.83 -4.27
C ALA A 81 -11.54 10.74 -4.91
N SER A 82 -12.08 10.00 -5.88
CA SER A 82 -11.38 8.94 -6.60
C SER A 82 -11.22 9.27 -8.08
N LEU A 83 -10.12 8.82 -8.68
CA LEU A 83 -9.83 8.97 -10.10
C LEU A 83 -9.59 7.63 -10.76
N ALA A 84 -10.43 7.25 -11.74
CA ALA A 84 -10.21 6.07 -12.57
C ALA A 84 -9.02 6.27 -13.52
N ILE A 85 -8.19 5.24 -13.66
CA ILE A 85 -7.04 5.19 -14.56
C ILE A 85 -7.34 4.18 -15.67
N ASP A 86 -7.50 4.66 -16.90
CA ASP A 86 -7.87 3.83 -18.05
C ASP A 86 -6.70 2.95 -18.53
N ASN A 87 -5.48 3.49 -18.50
CA ASN A 87 -4.26 2.78 -18.88
C ASN A 87 -3.19 3.01 -17.80
N THR A 88 -2.43 1.97 -17.48
CA THR A 88 -1.36 2.06 -16.49
C THR A 88 -0.43 3.24 -16.78
N VAL A 89 -0.16 4.04 -15.77
CA VAL A 89 0.80 5.13 -15.76
C VAL A 89 1.92 4.79 -14.78
N ILE A 90 3.16 4.94 -15.20
CA ILE A 90 4.33 4.72 -14.35
C ILE A 90 4.74 6.04 -13.70
N ALA A 91 4.71 6.07 -12.38
CA ALA A 91 5.27 7.16 -11.59
C ALA A 91 6.76 6.86 -11.34
N GLU A 92 7.64 7.78 -11.75
CA GLU A 92 9.06 7.76 -11.41
C GLU A 92 9.25 8.46 -10.08
N VAL A 93 9.77 7.74 -9.10
CA VAL A 93 10.02 8.22 -7.74
C VAL A 93 11.52 8.29 -7.49
N SER A 94 11.97 9.35 -6.85
CA SER A 94 13.34 9.50 -6.38
C SER A 94 13.35 10.14 -5.00
N MET A 95 13.89 9.44 -4.03
CA MET A 95 13.96 9.87 -2.63
C MET A 95 12.59 10.36 -2.14
N GLY A 96 11.58 9.47 -2.19
CA GLY A 96 10.23 9.75 -1.74
C GLY A 96 9.49 10.87 -2.48
N ARG A 97 9.89 11.21 -3.70
CA ARG A 97 9.25 12.28 -4.47
C ARG A 97 8.97 11.85 -5.90
N VAL A 98 7.76 12.13 -6.36
CA VAL A 98 7.39 11.96 -7.77
C VAL A 98 8.20 12.93 -8.62
N LYS A 99 8.93 12.39 -9.58
CA LYS A 99 9.74 13.17 -10.54
C LYS A 99 9.07 13.27 -11.89
N ASN A 100 8.38 12.20 -12.29
CA ASN A 100 7.75 12.15 -13.60
C ASN A 100 6.61 11.14 -13.61
N LEU A 101 5.70 11.29 -14.58
CA LEU A 101 4.64 10.33 -14.89
C LEU A 101 4.77 9.94 -16.35
N LYS A 102 4.85 8.63 -16.64
CA LYS A 102 4.97 8.07 -17.99
C LYS A 102 3.76 7.20 -18.32
N GLY A 103 3.07 7.52 -19.39
CA GLY A 103 1.88 6.81 -19.86
C GLY A 103 1.21 7.49 -21.03
N LYS A 104 -0.03 7.13 -21.34
CA LYS A 104 -0.80 7.86 -22.34
C LYS A 104 -1.02 9.30 -21.91
N PRO A 105 -0.83 10.31 -22.80
CA PRO A 105 -0.92 11.73 -22.41
C PRO A 105 -2.21 12.10 -21.68
N LYS A 106 -3.35 11.54 -22.09
CA LYS A 106 -4.65 11.78 -21.47
C LYS A 106 -4.68 11.34 -20.00
N ASP A 107 -4.15 10.14 -19.69
CA ASP A 107 -4.15 9.62 -18.33
C ASP A 107 -3.17 10.39 -17.44
N VAL A 108 -1.97 10.67 -17.95
CA VAL A 108 -0.96 11.50 -17.25
C VAL A 108 -1.53 12.88 -16.90
N GLU A 109 -2.21 13.53 -17.86
CA GLU A 109 -2.80 14.85 -17.63
C GLU A 109 -3.92 14.82 -16.58
N ARG A 110 -4.79 13.77 -16.62
CA ARG A 110 -5.86 13.60 -15.62
C ARG A 110 -5.29 13.41 -14.21
N ILE A 111 -4.24 12.60 -14.08
CA ILE A 111 -3.56 12.38 -12.81
C ILE A 111 -2.95 13.69 -12.31
N ARG A 112 -2.20 14.42 -13.14
CA ARG A 112 -1.60 15.71 -12.75
C ARG A 112 -2.64 16.73 -12.30
N ARG A 113 -3.78 16.83 -12.99
CA ARG A 113 -4.87 17.73 -12.59
C ARG A 113 -5.46 17.34 -11.24
N HIS A 114 -5.66 16.04 -11.00
CA HIS A 114 -6.18 15.54 -9.73
C HIS A 114 -5.23 15.87 -8.59
N TYR A 115 -3.94 15.61 -8.76
CA TYR A 115 -2.91 15.97 -7.79
C TYR A 115 -2.87 17.48 -7.52
N GLN A 116 -2.90 18.30 -8.57
CA GLN A 116 -2.87 19.74 -8.43
C GLN A 116 -4.12 20.29 -7.73
N MET A 117 -5.29 19.71 -8.01
CA MET A 117 -6.53 20.06 -7.32
C MET A 117 -6.40 19.80 -5.82
N VAL A 118 -5.98 18.61 -5.42
CA VAL A 118 -5.85 18.22 -4.01
C VAL A 118 -4.76 19.06 -3.33
N ALA A 119 -3.59 19.18 -3.94
CA ALA A 119 -2.48 19.96 -3.40
C ALA A 119 -2.84 21.43 -3.20
N ASN A 120 -3.53 22.06 -4.14
CA ASN A 120 -3.98 23.44 -4.02
C ASN A 120 -5.05 23.60 -2.93
N LEU A 121 -6.01 22.66 -2.85
CA LEU A 121 -7.11 22.72 -1.89
C LEU A 121 -6.62 22.74 -0.44
N PHE A 122 -5.57 21.96 -0.17
CA PHE A 122 -5.03 21.80 1.18
C PHE A 122 -3.70 22.52 1.43
N ALA A 123 -3.17 23.23 0.41
CA ALA A 123 -1.87 23.92 0.45
C ALA A 123 -0.72 22.97 0.87
N ILE A 124 -0.68 21.78 0.24
CA ILE A 124 0.29 20.73 0.52
C ILE A 124 1.22 20.46 -0.67
N ASP A 125 2.32 19.77 -0.44
CA ASP A 125 3.26 19.35 -1.49
C ASP A 125 2.71 18.09 -2.20
N GLY A 126 2.26 18.26 -3.45
CA GLY A 126 1.68 17.17 -4.25
C GLY A 126 2.69 16.10 -4.69
N ASP A 127 4.00 16.37 -4.65
CA ASP A 127 5.01 15.43 -5.15
C ASP A 127 5.50 14.43 -4.09
N VAL A 128 5.07 14.56 -2.84
CA VAL A 128 5.52 13.70 -1.75
C VAL A 128 4.92 12.30 -1.88
N VAL A 129 5.77 11.28 -1.78
CA VAL A 129 5.40 9.89 -1.50
C VAL A 129 5.79 9.64 -0.05
N HIS A 130 4.80 9.64 0.83
CA HIS A 130 5.02 9.73 2.27
C HIS A 130 5.35 8.38 2.91
N SER A 131 4.49 7.39 2.70
CA SER A 131 4.60 6.09 3.34
C SER A 131 3.88 5.00 2.55
N PHE A 132 4.06 3.75 2.96
CA PHE A 132 3.36 2.61 2.39
C PHE A 132 3.11 1.52 3.43
N HIS A 133 2.11 0.69 3.19
CA HIS A 133 1.91 -0.56 3.90
C HIS A 133 1.07 -1.56 3.09
N ALA A 134 1.15 -2.85 3.44
CA ALA A 134 0.46 -3.93 2.76
C ALA A 134 -0.55 -4.64 3.68
N GLY A 135 -1.59 -5.21 3.10
CA GLY A 135 -2.58 -5.98 3.85
C GLY A 135 -2.01 -7.26 4.46
N ILE A 136 -2.52 -7.64 5.62
CA ILE A 136 -2.14 -8.88 6.33
C ILE A 136 -3.34 -9.76 6.69
N HIS A 137 -4.56 -9.40 6.29
CA HIS A 137 -5.77 -10.13 6.67
C HIS A 137 -6.22 -11.10 5.55
N PRO A 138 -5.90 -12.39 5.62
CA PRO A 138 -6.14 -13.36 4.53
C PRO A 138 -7.60 -13.59 4.23
N GLY A 139 -8.52 -13.35 5.18
CA GLY A 139 -9.96 -13.44 5.00
C GLY A 139 -10.65 -12.16 4.54
N SER A 140 -9.89 -11.06 4.35
CA SER A 140 -10.46 -9.83 3.83
C SER A 140 -10.91 -10.02 2.38
N ALA A 141 -12.15 -9.62 2.08
CA ALA A 141 -12.73 -9.75 0.75
C ALA A 141 -13.58 -8.54 0.37
N TYR A 142 -13.50 -8.14 -0.89
CA TYR A 142 -14.41 -7.19 -1.50
C TYR A 142 -15.03 -7.84 -2.75
N THR A 143 -16.32 -8.11 -2.71
CA THR A 143 -17.02 -8.93 -3.70
C THR A 143 -17.81 -8.15 -4.74
N LYS A 144 -17.85 -6.81 -4.63
CA LYS A 144 -18.43 -5.92 -5.63
C LYS A 144 -17.36 -5.45 -6.61
N ASP A 145 -17.76 -4.91 -7.75
CA ASP A 145 -16.82 -4.27 -8.66
C ASP A 145 -16.23 -3.00 -8.02
N VAL A 146 -14.95 -2.76 -8.21
CA VAL A 146 -14.28 -1.54 -7.76
C VAL A 146 -14.92 -0.29 -8.37
N ALA A 147 -15.45 -0.38 -9.61
CA ALA A 147 -16.08 0.72 -10.29
C ALA A 147 -17.40 1.18 -9.65
N ASP A 148 -18.06 0.32 -8.87
CA ASP A 148 -19.31 0.65 -8.19
C ASP A 148 -19.10 1.68 -7.07
N ASP A 149 -17.99 1.54 -6.32
CA ASP A 149 -17.65 2.43 -5.20
C ASP A 149 -16.13 2.33 -4.89
N PRO A 150 -15.29 3.09 -5.62
CA PRO A 150 -13.84 3.04 -5.46
C PRO A 150 -13.35 3.41 -4.05
N ASP A 151 -14.06 4.31 -3.36
CA ASP A 151 -13.72 4.72 -2.01
C ASP A 151 -13.95 3.60 -1.01
N ARG A 152 -15.12 2.99 -1.07
CA ARG A 152 -15.42 1.84 -0.22
C ARG A 152 -14.51 0.65 -0.54
N TRP A 153 -14.20 0.46 -1.82
CA TRP A 153 -13.24 -0.55 -2.25
C TRP A 153 -11.88 -0.34 -1.58
N SER A 154 -11.30 0.85 -1.69
CA SER A 154 -9.99 1.14 -1.11
C SER A 154 -10.00 0.91 0.41
N ASN A 155 -11.03 1.42 1.10
CA ASN A 155 -11.19 1.27 2.56
C ASN A 155 -11.49 -0.17 3.03
N SER A 156 -11.76 -1.09 2.12
CA SER A 156 -12.03 -2.49 2.43
C SER A 156 -10.89 -3.40 1.95
N ALA A 157 -10.47 -3.25 0.69
CA ALA A 157 -9.49 -4.11 0.03
C ALA A 157 -8.06 -3.93 0.56
N PHE A 158 -7.72 -2.74 1.12
CA PHE A 158 -6.37 -2.43 1.59
C PHE A 158 -5.87 -3.39 2.68
N THR A 159 -6.76 -4.08 3.39
CA THR A 159 -6.39 -5.07 4.41
C THR A 159 -6.05 -6.44 3.83
N ASN A 160 -6.42 -6.72 2.57
CA ASN A 160 -6.12 -7.98 1.90
C ASN A 160 -4.63 -8.05 1.52
N PRO A 161 -3.94 -9.19 1.72
CA PRO A 161 -2.51 -9.34 1.38
C PRO A 161 -2.17 -9.06 -0.09
N ARG A 162 -3.13 -9.14 -1.02
CA ARG A 162 -2.94 -8.78 -2.43
C ARG A 162 -2.71 -7.28 -2.66
N VAL A 163 -3.00 -6.43 -1.66
CA VAL A 163 -2.99 -4.98 -1.79
C VAL A 163 -1.91 -4.38 -0.94
N LEU A 164 -0.99 -3.67 -1.58
CA LEU A 164 -0.11 -2.70 -0.96
C LEU A 164 -0.55 -1.31 -1.41
N HIS A 165 -0.52 -0.33 -0.54
CA HIS A 165 -0.81 1.03 -0.94
C HIS A 165 0.22 2.02 -0.42
N PHE A 166 0.49 3.02 -1.27
CA PHE A 166 1.29 4.18 -0.93
C PHE A 166 0.38 5.33 -0.57
N HIS A 167 0.79 6.12 0.40
CA HIS A 167 0.22 7.42 0.73
C HIS A 167 1.05 8.51 0.04
N THR A 168 0.40 9.34 -0.75
CA THR A 168 1.06 10.39 -1.54
C THR A 168 0.29 11.70 -1.45
N CYS A 169 0.84 12.79 -1.99
CA CYS A 169 0.21 14.11 -1.99
C CYS A 169 0.03 14.65 -0.56
N GLY A 170 1.16 14.96 0.08
CA GLY A 170 1.21 15.44 1.47
C GLY A 170 1.48 14.32 2.48
N ASP A 171 1.61 14.71 3.73
CA ASP A 171 2.05 13.86 4.84
C ASP A 171 0.89 13.35 5.69
N TYR A 172 -0.29 13.94 5.55
CA TYR A 172 -1.45 13.67 6.40
C TYR A 172 -2.78 13.93 5.69
N PRO A 173 -3.85 13.21 6.07
CA PRO A 173 -5.20 13.64 5.71
C PRO A 173 -5.43 15.10 6.17
N PRO A 174 -6.20 15.89 5.40
CA PRO A 174 -7.17 15.43 4.43
C PRO A 174 -6.67 15.35 2.98
N GLY A 175 -5.42 15.68 2.68
CA GLY A 175 -4.96 15.81 1.31
C GLY A 175 -4.43 14.55 0.63
N GLU A 176 -4.30 13.43 1.34
CA GLU A 176 -3.65 12.23 0.80
C GLU A 176 -4.38 11.59 -0.38
N ILE A 177 -3.57 11.12 -1.34
CA ILE A 177 -3.97 10.27 -2.46
C ILE A 177 -3.26 8.91 -2.33
N CYS A 178 -4.03 7.83 -2.36
CA CYS A 178 -3.48 6.46 -2.32
C CYS A 178 -3.23 5.89 -3.71
N TRP A 179 -2.08 5.23 -3.86
CA TRP A 179 -1.78 4.34 -4.98
C TRP A 179 -1.97 2.89 -4.53
N MET A 180 -2.78 2.14 -5.25
CA MET A 180 -3.02 0.74 -4.96
C MET A 180 -2.15 -0.14 -5.86
N VAL A 181 -1.22 -0.87 -5.26
CA VAL A 181 -0.34 -1.85 -5.93
C VAL A 181 -0.86 -3.25 -5.65
N ILE A 182 -1.24 -3.95 -6.71
CA ILE A 182 -1.93 -5.25 -6.63
C ILE A 182 -0.94 -6.38 -6.94
N ASP A 183 -1.09 -7.50 -6.20
CA ASP A 183 -0.30 -8.73 -6.35
C ASP A 183 1.22 -8.45 -6.26
N HIS A 184 1.57 -7.58 -5.32
CA HIS A 184 2.94 -7.17 -5.08
C HIS A 184 3.80 -8.30 -4.47
N THR A 185 5.09 -8.19 -4.70
CA THR A 185 6.13 -8.87 -3.91
C THR A 185 6.89 -7.81 -3.13
N LEU A 186 7.01 -7.99 -1.83
CA LEU A 186 7.77 -7.12 -0.94
C LEU A 186 8.84 -7.94 -0.24
N THR A 187 10.09 -7.54 -0.40
CA THR A 187 11.23 -8.17 0.29
C THR A 187 11.84 -7.21 1.31
N ILE A 188 12.26 -7.78 2.42
CA ILE A 188 13.06 -7.11 3.45
C ILE A 188 14.43 -7.80 3.46
N ASP A 189 15.49 -7.03 3.23
CA ASP A 189 16.88 -7.53 3.15
C ASP A 189 17.02 -8.71 2.17
N GLY A 190 16.31 -8.63 1.03
CA GLY A 190 16.28 -9.64 -0.02
C GLY A 190 15.39 -10.87 0.26
N LYS A 191 14.73 -10.96 1.41
CA LYS A 191 13.85 -12.06 1.78
C LYS A 191 12.37 -11.66 1.65
N ALA A 192 11.57 -12.43 0.90
CA ALA A 192 10.17 -12.10 0.66
C ALA A 192 9.33 -12.22 1.93
N LEU A 193 8.67 -11.13 2.31
CA LEU A 193 7.64 -11.10 3.35
C LEU A 193 6.25 -11.15 2.72
N TRP A 194 6.04 -10.55 1.54
CA TRP A 194 4.91 -10.82 0.65
C TRP A 194 5.44 -11.32 -0.70
N GLU A 195 4.77 -12.30 -1.27
CA GLU A 195 5.09 -12.82 -2.59
C GLU A 195 3.82 -12.97 -3.41
N HIS A 196 3.76 -12.27 -4.55
CA HIS A 196 2.59 -12.26 -5.45
C HIS A 196 1.25 -12.04 -4.71
N GLY A 197 1.22 -11.08 -3.78
CA GLY A 197 0.01 -10.77 -3.01
C GLY A 197 -0.33 -11.76 -1.90
N ARG A 198 0.63 -12.54 -1.45
CA ARG A 198 0.47 -13.48 -0.33
C ARG A 198 1.47 -13.18 0.77
N LEU A 199 1.01 -13.09 1.99
CA LEU A 199 1.91 -12.97 3.15
C LEU A 199 2.62 -14.31 3.42
N CYS A 200 3.95 -14.29 3.37
CA CYS A 200 4.81 -15.47 3.54
C CYS A 200 5.04 -15.76 5.02
N VAL A 201 4.01 -16.20 5.72
CA VAL A 201 4.00 -16.35 7.19
C VAL A 201 5.04 -17.33 7.73
N ASP A 202 5.48 -18.30 6.93
CA ASP A 202 6.50 -19.27 7.30
C ASP A 202 7.93 -18.84 6.91
N ALA A 203 8.06 -17.68 6.23
CA ALA A 203 9.37 -17.20 5.81
C ALA A 203 10.20 -16.66 6.98
N PHE A 204 9.59 -16.03 7.97
CA PHE A 204 10.27 -15.43 9.11
C PHE A 204 9.86 -16.12 10.41
N ASP A 205 10.82 -16.30 11.33
CA ASP A 205 10.61 -16.99 12.61
C ASP A 205 9.51 -16.29 13.45
N GLU A 206 9.46 -14.96 13.38
CA GLU A 206 8.50 -14.14 14.12
C GLU A 206 7.05 -14.44 13.71
N THR A 207 6.79 -14.53 12.41
CA THR A 207 5.46 -14.85 11.89
C THR A 207 5.13 -16.34 11.99
N ALA A 208 6.12 -17.23 11.78
CA ALA A 208 5.96 -18.68 11.92
C ALA A 208 5.52 -19.07 13.34
N ARG A 209 6.20 -18.51 14.38
CA ARG A 209 5.82 -18.74 15.79
C ARG A 209 4.39 -18.30 16.09
N CYS A 210 3.91 -17.20 15.54
CA CYS A 210 2.53 -16.79 15.72
C CYS A 210 1.53 -17.84 15.22
N LEU A 211 1.87 -18.56 14.14
CA LEU A 211 1.01 -19.61 13.60
C LEU A 211 1.22 -20.96 14.29
N ASP A 212 2.34 -21.17 14.99
CA ASP A 212 2.52 -22.33 15.87
C ASP A 212 1.63 -22.21 17.12
N ASP A 213 1.49 -20.98 17.65
CA ASP A 213 0.58 -20.69 18.76
C ASP A 213 -0.91 -20.80 18.35
N TRP A 214 -1.22 -20.56 17.06
CA TRP A 214 -2.59 -20.57 16.51
C TRP A 214 -2.66 -21.35 15.20
N PRO A 215 -2.44 -22.69 15.24
CA PRO A 215 -2.32 -23.52 14.04
C PRO A 215 -3.58 -23.56 13.18
N GLU A 216 -4.76 -23.28 13.76
CA GLU A 216 -6.04 -23.19 13.05
C GLU A 216 -6.08 -22.01 12.04
N LEU A 217 -5.18 -21.04 12.15
CA LEU A 217 -5.09 -19.94 11.19
C LEU A 217 -4.30 -20.31 9.92
N ARG A 218 -3.43 -21.33 9.96
CA ARG A 218 -2.59 -21.74 8.82
C ARG A 218 -3.38 -21.97 7.52
N PRO A 219 -4.56 -22.62 7.50
CA PRO A 219 -5.34 -22.80 6.29
C PRO A 219 -5.80 -21.48 5.65
N LEU A 220 -6.03 -20.41 6.44
CA LEU A 220 -6.42 -19.11 5.93
C LEU A 220 -5.27 -18.44 5.16
N PHE A 221 -4.03 -18.60 5.63
CA PHE A 221 -2.85 -18.06 4.94
C PHE A 221 -2.44 -18.92 3.74
N ALA A 222 -2.68 -20.23 3.79
CA ALA A 222 -2.45 -21.13 2.65
C ALA A 222 -3.43 -20.86 1.49
N SER A 223 -4.67 -20.41 1.80
CA SER A 223 -5.71 -20.09 0.82
C SER A 223 -6.39 -18.75 1.14
N PRO A 224 -5.68 -17.63 1.01
CA PRO A 224 -6.24 -16.32 1.27
C PRO A 224 -7.34 -15.97 0.27
N SER A 225 -8.29 -15.12 0.67
CA SER A 225 -9.32 -14.61 -0.24
C SER A 225 -8.68 -13.88 -1.42
N GLY A 226 -9.02 -14.33 -2.64
CA GLY A 226 -8.64 -13.64 -3.87
C GLY A 226 -9.58 -12.50 -4.27
N ALA A 227 -10.74 -12.38 -3.62
CA ALA A 227 -11.77 -11.41 -3.97
C ALA A 227 -11.40 -10.01 -3.47
N ILE A 228 -10.91 -9.17 -4.37
CA ILE A 228 -10.56 -7.76 -4.10
C ILE A 228 -11.31 -6.79 -5.01
N GLY A 229 -12.46 -7.17 -5.59
CA GLY A 229 -13.28 -6.30 -6.42
C GLY A 229 -12.71 -6.00 -7.81
N ILE A 230 -11.65 -6.70 -8.21
CA ILE A 230 -11.06 -6.61 -9.55
C ILE A 230 -11.38 -7.92 -10.26
N PHE A 231 -12.23 -7.82 -11.28
CA PHE A 231 -12.60 -8.93 -12.14
C PHE A 231 -11.82 -8.83 -13.44
N ASN A 232 -11.23 -9.94 -13.89
CA ASN A 232 -10.50 -10.07 -15.15
C ASN A 232 -11.47 -10.35 -16.31
#